data_5e47a730484b3be5e15c495a7fc9cf2b
#
_entry.id   5e47a730484b3be5e15c495a7fc9cf2b
#
_cell.length_a   1.000
_cell.length_b   1.000
_cell.length_c   1.000
_cell.angle_alpha   90.00
_cell.angle_beta   90.00
_cell.angle_gamma   90.00
#
_symmetry.space_group_name_H-M   'P 1'
#
loop_
_entity.id
_entity.type
_entity.pdbx_description
1 polymer ?
#
loop_
_entity_poly.entity_id
_entity_poly.type
_entity_poly.pdbx_seq_one_letter_code
_entity_poly.pdbx_strand_id
1 'polypeptide(L)'
;MKLHLIESDSVYRELLTLPVDQRDAVFKEKLLLPFKEKFAIQRISFDERIPFNVMTLMGYMHKMPKDLSEEDLQMINQFDKEFWENIKQAFNRSVESFISKGISLKQQDYYVTALLGNEASPMMRINENYSGDGGIPGYIFLSLVPNEYTINRIASAMAHECNHNIRYQFVDWEMGSLKEMIVAEGLAENFAEKMFGQENIGPWV
;
A
#
# COMPACT_ATOMS: atom_id res chain seq x y z
N MET A 1 -11.01 -7.88 -15.50
CA MET A 1 -10.24 -7.38 -14.37
C MET A 1 -10.64 -5.93 -14.09
N LYS A 2 -10.85 -5.58 -12.83
CA LYS A 2 -11.29 -4.26 -12.39
C LYS A 2 -10.37 -3.74 -11.28
N LEU A 3 -9.86 -2.53 -11.44
CA LEU A 3 -9.09 -1.80 -10.43
C LEU A 3 -10.02 -0.85 -9.67
N HIS A 4 -10.05 -0.97 -8.36
CA HIS A 4 -10.71 -0.07 -7.42
C HIS A 4 -9.62 0.76 -6.72
N LEU A 5 -9.33 1.93 -7.27
CA LEU A 5 -8.37 2.87 -6.70
C LEU A 5 -9.08 3.73 -5.66
N ILE A 6 -8.58 3.70 -4.41
CA ILE A 6 -9.13 4.44 -3.29
C ILE A 6 -8.18 5.59 -2.99
N GLU A 7 -8.51 6.76 -3.51
CA GLU A 7 -7.71 7.98 -3.40
C GLU A 7 -7.84 8.55 -1.98
N SER A 8 -6.78 8.43 -1.20
CA SER A 8 -6.80 8.77 0.23
C SER A 8 -6.68 10.26 0.53
N ASP A 9 -6.15 11.06 -0.39
CA ASP A 9 -6.01 12.51 -0.21
C ASP A 9 -7.33 13.22 0.06
N SER A 10 -8.38 12.85 -0.66
CA SER A 10 -9.72 13.40 -0.45
C SER A 10 -10.25 13.07 0.95
N VAL A 11 -9.97 11.86 1.44
CA VAL A 11 -10.36 11.44 2.79
C VAL A 11 -9.54 12.18 3.84
N TYR A 12 -8.22 12.31 3.67
CA TYR A 12 -7.38 13.08 4.61
C TYR A 12 -7.81 14.54 4.71
N ARG A 13 -8.17 15.18 3.58
CA ARG A 13 -8.72 16.55 3.58
C ARG A 13 -10.03 16.63 4.35
N GLU A 14 -10.93 15.67 4.16
CA GLU A 14 -12.18 15.58 4.93
C GLU A 14 -11.90 15.43 6.43
N LEU A 15 -10.96 14.53 6.81
CA LEU A 15 -10.60 14.34 8.22
C LEU A 15 -10.13 15.63 8.89
N LEU A 16 -9.39 16.48 8.19
CA LEU A 16 -8.94 17.76 8.73
C LEU A 16 -10.08 18.73 9.04
N THR A 17 -11.23 18.59 8.38
CA THR A 17 -12.42 19.41 8.65
C THR A 17 -13.27 18.90 9.82
N LEU A 18 -13.04 17.67 10.28
CA LEU A 18 -13.83 17.01 11.31
C LEU A 18 -13.24 17.23 12.72
N PRO A 19 -14.10 17.21 13.77
CA PRO A 19 -13.64 17.05 15.14
C PRO A 19 -12.78 15.79 15.30
N VAL A 20 -11.74 15.85 16.14
CA VAL A 20 -10.75 14.79 16.30
C VAL A 20 -11.38 13.45 16.67
N ASP A 21 -12.40 13.46 17.53
CA ASP A 21 -13.14 12.28 17.99
C ASP A 21 -13.97 11.57 16.92
N GLN A 22 -14.23 12.21 15.78
CA GLN A 22 -14.97 11.63 14.64
C GLN A 22 -14.05 11.07 13.56
N ARG A 23 -12.77 11.44 13.54
CA ARG A 23 -11.84 11.14 12.46
C ARG A 23 -11.56 9.65 12.30
N ASP A 24 -11.38 8.92 13.40
CA ASP A 24 -11.07 7.49 13.37
C ASP A 24 -12.19 6.67 12.71
N ALA A 25 -13.45 7.04 12.95
CA ALA A 25 -14.61 6.38 12.34
C ALA A 25 -14.61 6.55 10.80
N VAL A 26 -14.41 7.79 10.33
CA VAL A 26 -14.38 8.11 8.89
C VAL A 26 -13.18 7.47 8.20
N PHE A 27 -12.00 7.49 8.82
CA PHE A 27 -10.82 6.83 8.31
C PHE A 27 -11.03 5.33 8.13
N LYS A 28 -11.57 4.65 9.15
CA LYS A 28 -11.92 3.23 9.08
C LYS A 28 -12.91 2.93 7.97
N GLU A 29 -14.00 3.71 7.90
CA GLU A 29 -15.05 3.49 6.91
C GLU A 29 -14.54 3.65 5.48
N LYS A 30 -13.80 4.73 5.21
CA LYS A 30 -13.44 5.10 3.84
C LYS A 30 -12.14 4.47 3.34
N LEU A 31 -11.15 4.28 4.21
CA LEU A 31 -9.83 3.77 3.80
C LEU A 31 -9.56 2.33 4.20
N LEU A 32 -10.15 1.81 5.30
CA LEU A 32 -9.84 0.47 5.77
C LEU A 32 -10.94 -0.55 5.46
N LEU A 33 -12.20 -0.17 5.55
CA LEU A 33 -13.33 -1.07 5.33
C LEU A 33 -13.38 -1.67 3.90
N PRO A 34 -12.96 -0.97 2.83
CA PRO A 34 -12.81 -1.58 1.50
C PRO A 34 -11.85 -2.78 1.48
N PHE A 35 -10.94 -2.86 2.45
CA PHE A 35 -9.95 -3.94 2.60
C PHE A 35 -10.30 -4.93 3.71
N LYS A 36 -11.56 -4.97 4.17
CA LYS A 36 -11.97 -5.82 5.30
C LYS A 36 -11.63 -7.30 5.13
N GLU A 37 -11.72 -7.81 3.90
CA GLU A 37 -11.41 -9.21 3.60
C GLU A 37 -9.92 -9.51 3.72
N LYS A 38 -9.04 -8.57 3.27
CA LYS A 38 -7.61 -8.65 3.50
C LYS A 38 -7.30 -8.79 4.99
N PHE A 39 -7.86 -7.90 5.81
CA PHE A 39 -7.66 -7.93 7.25
C PHE A 39 -8.21 -9.20 7.90
N ALA A 40 -9.36 -9.72 7.41
CA ALA A 40 -9.91 -10.98 7.88
C ALA A 40 -9.01 -12.18 7.58
N ILE A 41 -8.40 -12.25 6.39
CA ILE A 41 -7.41 -13.27 6.01
C ILE A 41 -6.19 -13.18 6.94
N GLN A 42 -5.73 -11.98 7.25
CA GLN A 42 -4.62 -11.71 8.18
C GLN A 42 -5.01 -11.89 9.66
N ARG A 43 -6.29 -12.22 9.95
CA ARG A 43 -6.85 -12.34 11.31
C ARG A 43 -6.76 -11.06 12.12
N ILE A 44 -6.83 -9.91 11.47
CA ILE A 44 -6.85 -8.59 12.09
C ILE A 44 -8.31 -8.13 12.25
N SER A 45 -8.71 -7.82 13.47
CA SER A 45 -10.08 -7.43 13.80
C SER A 45 -10.32 -5.93 13.59
N PHE A 46 -11.55 -5.57 13.21
CA PHE A 46 -12.07 -4.20 13.27
C PHE A 46 -12.67 -3.83 14.64
N ASP A 47 -12.78 -4.80 15.56
CA ASP A 47 -13.30 -4.58 16.92
C ASP A 47 -12.24 -3.93 17.80
N GLU A 48 -12.45 -2.66 18.16
CA GLU A 48 -11.54 -1.87 18.97
C GLU A 48 -11.40 -2.36 20.42
N ARG A 49 -12.30 -3.24 20.88
CA ARG A 49 -12.19 -3.91 22.19
C ARG A 49 -11.03 -4.91 22.22
N ILE A 50 -10.57 -5.35 21.05
CA ILE A 50 -9.43 -6.23 20.90
C ILE A 50 -8.16 -5.36 20.89
N PRO A 51 -7.18 -5.61 21.79
CA PRO A 51 -5.99 -4.77 21.93
C PRO A 51 -5.17 -4.63 20.63
N PHE A 52 -5.05 -5.73 19.85
CA PHE A 52 -4.43 -5.69 18.53
C PHE A 52 -5.52 -5.77 17.45
N ASN A 53 -5.85 -4.63 16.90
CA ASN A 53 -6.89 -4.45 15.89
C ASN A 53 -6.37 -3.64 14.69
N VAL A 54 -7.21 -3.37 13.70
CA VAL A 54 -6.82 -2.66 12.50
C VAL A 54 -6.23 -1.28 12.77
N MET A 55 -6.77 -0.51 13.73
CA MET A 55 -6.25 0.81 14.07
C MET A 55 -4.89 0.73 14.75
N THR A 56 -4.69 -0.28 15.62
CA THR A 56 -3.39 -0.54 16.25
C THR A 56 -2.35 -0.90 15.18
N LEU A 57 -2.70 -1.76 14.21
CA LEU A 57 -1.83 -2.12 13.11
C LEU A 57 -1.44 -0.88 12.28
N MET A 58 -2.41 -0.06 11.91
CA MET A 58 -2.14 1.17 11.15
C MET A 58 -1.20 2.12 11.92
N GLY A 59 -1.34 2.21 13.23
CA GLY A 59 -0.52 3.09 14.08
C GLY A 59 0.98 2.78 14.07
N TYR A 60 1.42 1.60 13.62
CA TYR A 60 2.86 1.28 13.52
C TYR A 60 3.59 2.07 12.42
N MET A 61 2.92 2.38 11.34
CA MET A 61 3.57 2.97 10.15
C MET A 61 2.90 4.25 9.66
N HIS A 62 1.61 4.44 9.94
CA HIS A 62 0.83 5.49 9.30
C HIS A 62 0.57 6.67 10.24
N LYS A 63 0.38 7.84 9.63
CA LYS A 63 -0.14 9.02 10.31
C LYS A 63 -1.58 8.74 10.72
N MET A 64 -1.82 8.69 12.03
CA MET A 64 -3.16 8.38 12.54
C MET A 64 -4.09 9.59 12.45
N PRO A 65 -5.41 9.38 12.23
CA PRO A 65 -6.36 10.48 12.04
C PRO A 65 -6.36 11.51 13.16
N LYS A 66 -6.19 11.07 14.41
CA LYS A 66 -6.13 11.94 15.60
C LYS A 66 -4.89 12.85 15.62
N ASP A 67 -3.81 12.42 14.94
CA ASP A 67 -2.53 13.14 14.90
C ASP A 67 -2.39 14.02 13.65
N LEU A 68 -3.42 14.03 12.78
CA LEU A 68 -3.45 14.89 11.60
C LEU A 68 -3.65 16.35 11.97
N SER A 69 -2.87 17.22 11.35
CA SER A 69 -2.95 18.68 11.48
C SER A 69 -2.91 19.38 10.13
N GLU A 70 -3.13 20.67 10.10
CA GLU A 70 -3.00 21.48 8.87
C GLU A 70 -1.56 21.45 8.31
N GLU A 71 -0.56 21.20 9.13
CA GLU A 71 0.83 21.05 8.71
C GLU A 71 1.02 19.88 7.74
N ASP A 72 0.17 18.84 7.85
CA ASP A 72 0.21 17.66 6.98
C ASP A 72 -0.36 17.93 5.57
N LEU A 73 -1.02 19.08 5.34
CA LEU A 73 -1.59 19.44 4.03
C LEU A 73 -0.55 19.44 2.92
N GLN A 74 0.69 19.84 3.20
CA GLN A 74 1.75 19.84 2.21
C GLN A 74 2.04 18.41 1.71
N MET A 75 2.06 17.42 2.59
CA MET A 75 2.25 16.02 2.26
C MET A 75 1.02 15.44 1.55
N ILE A 76 -0.18 15.74 2.06
CA ILE A 76 -1.44 15.30 1.46
C ILE A 76 -1.58 15.82 0.03
N ASN A 77 -1.12 17.05 -0.25
CA ASN A 77 -1.17 17.67 -1.57
C ASN A 77 -0.28 16.97 -2.61
N GLN A 78 0.70 16.18 -2.19
CA GLN A 78 1.52 15.39 -3.10
C GLN A 78 0.81 14.12 -3.58
N PHE A 79 -0.28 13.70 -2.94
CA PHE A 79 -1.19 12.68 -3.45
C PHE A 79 -2.17 13.29 -4.45
N ASP A 80 -1.64 13.96 -5.45
CA ASP A 80 -2.41 14.65 -6.46
C ASP A 80 -2.88 13.72 -7.58
N LYS A 81 -3.53 14.29 -8.59
CA LYS A 81 -4.03 13.53 -9.73
C LYS A 81 -2.92 12.79 -10.48
N GLU A 82 -1.74 13.37 -10.60
CA GLU A 82 -0.60 12.75 -11.28
C GLU A 82 -0.08 11.56 -10.49
N PHE A 83 0.02 11.68 -9.18
CA PHE A 83 0.38 10.58 -8.27
C PHE A 83 -0.55 9.37 -8.44
N TRP A 84 -1.87 9.59 -8.41
CA TRP A 84 -2.86 8.51 -8.57
C TRP A 84 -2.85 7.90 -9.97
N GLU A 85 -2.65 8.71 -10.99
CA GLU A 85 -2.52 8.21 -12.37
C GLU A 85 -1.24 7.38 -12.55
N ASN A 86 -0.12 7.75 -11.91
CA ASN A 86 1.12 6.97 -11.91
C ASN A 86 0.92 5.59 -11.26
N ILE A 87 0.24 5.51 -10.11
CA ILE A 87 -0.13 4.23 -9.47
C ILE A 87 -0.96 3.37 -10.41
N LYS A 88 -1.99 3.95 -11.02
CA LYS A 88 -2.89 3.24 -11.95
C LYS A 88 -2.16 2.73 -13.19
N GLN A 89 -1.30 3.55 -13.78
CA GLN A 89 -0.50 3.16 -14.95
C GLN A 89 0.50 2.07 -14.59
N ALA A 90 1.19 2.20 -13.45
CA ALA A 90 2.12 1.20 -12.97
C ALA A 90 1.43 -0.14 -12.70
N PHE A 91 0.26 -0.13 -12.06
CA PHE A 91 -0.57 -1.32 -11.86
C PHE A 91 -0.92 -1.99 -13.19
N ASN A 92 -1.53 -1.24 -14.12
CA ASN A 92 -1.97 -1.78 -15.41
C ASN A 92 -0.79 -2.36 -16.21
N ARG A 93 0.32 -1.64 -16.29
CA ARG A 93 1.54 -2.08 -16.98
C ARG A 93 2.11 -3.36 -16.35
N SER A 94 2.12 -3.44 -15.02
CA SER A 94 2.59 -4.63 -14.30
C SER A 94 1.72 -5.85 -14.60
N VAL A 95 0.41 -5.71 -14.47
CA VAL A 95 -0.55 -6.78 -14.76
C VAL A 95 -0.48 -7.24 -16.22
N GLU A 96 -0.42 -6.30 -17.17
CA GLU A 96 -0.32 -6.61 -18.60
C GLU A 96 0.97 -7.38 -18.92
N SER A 97 2.07 -7.08 -18.21
CA SER A 97 3.33 -7.84 -18.36
C SER A 97 3.17 -9.33 -18.04
N PHE A 98 2.33 -9.70 -17.07
CA PHE A 98 2.02 -11.10 -16.77
C PHE A 98 1.06 -11.71 -17.78
N ILE A 99 0.00 -11.01 -18.12
CA ILE A 99 -1.01 -11.48 -19.08
C ILE A 99 -0.40 -11.74 -20.47
N SER A 100 0.48 -10.84 -20.94
CA SER A 100 1.16 -10.97 -22.22
C SER A 100 2.10 -12.19 -22.30
N LYS A 101 2.50 -12.72 -21.15
CA LYS A 101 3.29 -13.97 -21.03
C LYS A 101 2.41 -15.22 -20.84
N GLY A 102 1.09 -15.10 -20.99
CA GLY A 102 0.15 -16.20 -20.92
C GLY A 102 -0.31 -16.55 -19.50
N ILE A 103 -0.06 -15.69 -18.51
CA ILE A 103 -0.56 -15.91 -17.15
C ILE A 103 -2.03 -15.52 -17.08
N SER A 104 -2.89 -16.51 -16.76
CA SER A 104 -4.32 -16.27 -16.51
C SER A 104 -4.54 -15.95 -15.05
N LEU A 105 -4.81 -14.68 -14.74
CA LEU A 105 -5.02 -14.22 -13.37
C LEU A 105 -6.32 -14.81 -12.79
N LYS A 106 -6.24 -15.30 -11.55
CA LYS A 106 -7.41 -15.83 -10.81
C LYS A 106 -8.23 -14.70 -10.19
N GLN A 107 -7.56 -13.61 -9.78
CA GLN A 107 -8.20 -12.45 -9.18
C GLN A 107 -8.80 -11.53 -10.25
N GLN A 108 -10.03 -11.07 -10.02
CA GLN A 108 -10.75 -10.19 -10.98
C GLN A 108 -10.89 -8.76 -10.47
N ASP A 109 -10.95 -8.57 -9.16
CA ASP A 109 -11.06 -7.25 -8.52
C ASP A 109 -9.81 -6.95 -7.70
N TYR A 110 -9.24 -5.77 -7.89
CA TYR A 110 -8.06 -5.30 -7.16
C TYR A 110 -8.39 -3.98 -6.46
N TYR A 111 -8.16 -3.94 -5.17
CA TYR A 111 -8.30 -2.74 -4.34
C TYR A 111 -6.92 -2.20 -4.02
N VAL A 112 -6.69 -0.95 -4.36
CA VAL A 112 -5.39 -0.27 -4.18
C VAL A 112 -5.59 1.05 -3.48
N THR A 113 -4.75 1.35 -2.52
CA THR A 113 -4.65 2.68 -1.89
C THR A 113 -3.21 3.00 -1.52
N ALA A 114 -2.93 4.28 -1.33
CA ALA A 114 -1.71 4.78 -0.70
C ALA A 114 -2.10 5.53 0.57
N LEU A 115 -1.42 5.24 1.68
CA LEU A 115 -1.67 5.85 2.98
C LEU A 115 -0.49 6.74 3.40
N LEU A 116 -0.82 7.81 4.09
CA LEU A 116 0.18 8.74 4.62
C LEU A 116 0.99 8.06 5.73
N GLY A 117 2.29 7.92 5.52
CA GLY A 117 3.23 7.39 6.48
C GLY A 117 3.51 8.38 7.62
N ASN A 118 3.88 7.83 8.76
CA ASN A 118 4.34 8.62 9.90
C ASN A 118 5.88 8.71 9.89
N GLU A 119 6.44 9.87 9.59
CA GLU A 119 7.89 10.12 9.55
C GLU A 119 8.60 9.84 10.88
N ALA A 120 7.87 9.89 12.00
CA ALA A 120 8.41 9.54 13.32
C ALA A 120 8.48 8.02 13.55
N SER A 121 7.81 7.22 12.72
CA SER A 121 7.81 5.77 12.86
C SER A 121 9.18 5.17 12.55
N PRO A 122 9.76 4.36 13.47
CA PRO A 122 10.99 3.61 13.17
C PRO A 122 10.85 2.68 11.97
N MET A 123 9.66 2.09 11.77
CA MET A 123 9.39 1.20 10.64
C MET A 123 9.44 1.96 9.31
N MET A 124 8.86 3.17 9.24
CA MET A 124 8.95 4.00 8.05
C MET A 124 10.39 4.43 7.75
N ARG A 125 11.15 4.79 8.79
CA ARG A 125 12.57 5.20 8.61
C ARG A 125 13.47 4.08 8.10
N ILE A 126 13.30 2.86 8.61
CA ILE A 126 14.06 1.68 8.14
C ILE A 126 13.76 1.40 6.68
N ASN A 127 12.52 1.64 6.25
CA ASN A 127 12.07 1.46 4.88
C ASN A 127 12.22 2.73 4.02
N GLU A 128 13.15 3.64 4.38
CA GLU A 128 13.39 4.89 3.63
C GLU A 128 12.12 5.71 3.34
N ASN A 129 11.17 5.69 4.28
CA ASN A 129 9.90 6.40 4.24
C ASN A 129 8.89 5.94 3.17
N TYR A 130 9.03 4.72 2.63
CA TYR A 130 7.98 4.09 1.85
C TYR A 130 7.97 2.58 2.03
N SER A 131 6.82 1.95 1.84
CA SER A 131 6.61 0.51 1.98
C SER A 131 5.36 0.10 1.22
N GLY A 132 5.20 -1.20 1.01
CA GLY A 132 3.98 -1.78 0.44
C GLY A 132 3.53 -3.04 1.16
N ASP A 133 2.33 -3.47 0.86
CA ASP A 133 1.75 -4.74 1.29
C ASP A 133 0.80 -5.26 0.21
N GLY A 134 1.34 -6.06 -0.71
CA GLY A 134 0.63 -6.76 -1.78
C GLY A 134 0.49 -8.27 -1.55
N GLY A 135 0.83 -8.77 -0.36
CA GLY A 135 0.89 -10.20 -0.06
C GLY A 135 -0.45 -10.95 -0.09
N ILE A 136 -1.58 -10.25 -0.07
CA ILE A 136 -2.91 -10.85 -0.17
C ILE A 136 -3.51 -10.56 -1.55
N PRO A 137 -3.80 -11.59 -2.39
CA PRO A 137 -4.35 -11.39 -3.73
C PRO A 137 -5.59 -10.48 -3.75
N GLY A 138 -5.58 -9.51 -4.65
CA GLY A 138 -6.65 -8.53 -4.81
C GLY A 138 -6.53 -7.27 -3.95
N TYR A 139 -5.53 -7.18 -3.06
CA TYR A 139 -5.39 -6.04 -2.15
C TYR A 139 -3.95 -5.54 -2.12
N ILE A 140 -3.75 -4.25 -2.34
CA ILE A 140 -2.44 -3.59 -2.28
C ILE A 140 -2.55 -2.31 -1.47
N PHE A 141 -1.76 -2.21 -0.41
CA PHE A 141 -1.47 -0.97 0.29
C PHE A 141 -0.11 -0.44 -0.12
N LEU A 142 -0.03 0.85 -0.38
CA LEU A 142 1.22 1.59 -0.42
C LEU A 142 1.24 2.54 0.77
N SER A 143 2.40 2.74 1.37
CA SER A 143 2.57 3.58 2.56
C SER A 143 3.79 4.45 2.34
N LEU A 144 3.65 5.76 2.38
CA LEU A 144 4.79 6.65 2.18
C LEU A 144 4.66 7.95 2.96
N VAL A 145 5.80 8.49 3.36
CA VAL A 145 5.96 9.90 3.74
C VAL A 145 6.30 10.64 2.44
N PRO A 146 5.37 11.42 1.87
CA PRO A 146 5.56 12.04 0.56
C PRO A 146 6.74 13.01 0.53
N ASN A 147 7.66 12.78 -0.38
CA ASN A 147 8.76 13.65 -0.75
C ASN A 147 9.23 13.27 -2.17
N GLU A 148 10.15 14.03 -2.76
CA GLU A 148 10.63 13.78 -4.12
C GLU A 148 11.16 12.33 -4.30
N TYR A 149 11.89 11.82 -3.33
CA TYR A 149 12.45 10.48 -3.37
C TYR A 149 11.37 9.40 -3.41
N THR A 150 10.39 9.46 -2.51
CA THR A 150 9.32 8.44 -2.39
C THR A 150 8.30 8.54 -3.53
N ILE A 151 7.95 9.76 -3.97
CA ILE A 151 7.03 9.98 -5.10
C ILE A 151 7.60 9.42 -6.41
N ASN A 152 8.89 9.65 -6.68
CA ASN A 152 9.54 9.14 -7.90
C ASN A 152 9.60 7.60 -7.94
N ARG A 153 9.55 6.93 -6.79
CA ARG A 153 9.58 5.46 -6.67
C ARG A 153 8.23 4.79 -6.61
N ILE A 154 7.13 5.55 -6.59
CA ILE A 154 5.79 4.98 -6.40
C ILE A 154 5.40 3.96 -7.49
N ALA A 155 5.81 4.19 -8.72
CA ALA A 155 5.54 3.27 -9.83
C ALA A 155 6.30 1.94 -9.67
N SER A 156 7.54 2.00 -9.21
CA SER A 156 8.37 0.83 -8.90
C SER A 156 7.81 0.06 -7.70
N ALA A 157 7.46 0.77 -6.61
CA ALA A 157 6.81 0.17 -5.45
C ALA A 157 5.48 -0.53 -5.83
N MET A 158 4.68 0.10 -6.69
CA MET A 158 3.46 -0.52 -7.20
C MET A 158 3.74 -1.81 -8.00
N ALA A 159 4.79 -1.83 -8.82
CA ALA A 159 5.17 -3.03 -9.56
C ALA A 159 5.66 -4.15 -8.63
N HIS A 160 6.44 -3.81 -7.62
CA HIS A 160 6.90 -4.73 -6.58
C HIS A 160 5.69 -5.41 -5.90
N GLU A 161 4.73 -4.63 -5.42
CA GLU A 161 3.53 -5.15 -4.77
C GLU A 161 2.61 -5.93 -5.72
N CYS A 162 2.54 -5.55 -7.00
CA CYS A 162 1.85 -6.33 -8.03
C CYS A 162 2.48 -7.71 -8.22
N ASN A 163 3.81 -7.81 -8.15
CA ASN A 163 4.49 -9.11 -8.25
C ASN A 163 4.06 -10.05 -7.12
N HIS A 164 4.10 -9.59 -5.87
CA HIS A 164 3.59 -10.36 -4.73
C HIS A 164 2.12 -10.75 -4.94
N ASN A 165 1.29 -9.79 -5.29
CA ASN A 165 -0.15 -9.98 -5.43
C ASN A 165 -0.52 -11.02 -6.50
N ILE A 166 0.21 -11.03 -7.61
CA ILE A 166 0.01 -12.01 -8.69
C ILE A 166 0.62 -13.36 -8.32
N ARG A 167 1.85 -13.39 -7.77
CA ARG A 167 2.52 -14.61 -7.34
C ARG A 167 1.67 -15.43 -6.37
N TYR A 168 1.12 -14.79 -5.35
CA TYR A 168 0.33 -15.45 -4.31
C TYR A 168 -1.09 -15.88 -4.77
N GLN A 169 -1.47 -15.64 -6.02
CA GLN A 169 -2.61 -16.32 -6.63
C GLN A 169 -2.30 -17.78 -7.01
N PHE A 170 -1.02 -18.15 -7.10
CA PHE A 170 -0.57 -19.45 -7.62
C PHE A 170 0.32 -20.23 -6.65
N VAL A 171 0.95 -19.55 -5.73
CA VAL A 171 1.87 -20.12 -4.74
C VAL A 171 1.35 -19.78 -3.34
N ASP A 172 1.25 -20.78 -2.48
CA ASP A 172 0.88 -20.56 -1.10
C ASP A 172 1.97 -19.77 -0.38
N TRP A 173 1.56 -18.81 0.40
CA TRP A 173 2.47 -18.01 1.20
C TRP A 173 2.82 -18.73 2.51
N GLU A 174 4.04 -19.26 2.58
CA GLU A 174 4.59 -19.84 3.83
C GLU A 174 5.10 -18.72 4.76
N MET A 175 4.19 -18.15 5.55
CA MET A 175 4.54 -17.17 6.57
C MET A 175 5.63 -17.68 7.52
N GLY A 176 6.74 -16.92 7.60
CA GLY A 176 7.83 -17.19 8.55
C GLY A 176 9.02 -17.97 8.01
N SER A 177 9.00 -18.40 6.75
CA SER A 177 10.18 -18.96 6.10
C SER A 177 11.09 -17.86 5.54
N LEU A 178 12.28 -17.68 6.11
CA LEU A 178 13.27 -16.72 5.59
C LEU A 178 13.60 -17.01 4.11
N LYS A 179 13.68 -18.30 3.72
CA LYS A 179 13.91 -18.69 2.33
C LYS A 179 12.82 -18.16 1.40
N GLU A 180 11.57 -18.32 1.78
CA GLU A 180 10.44 -17.80 1.00
C GLU A 180 10.46 -16.28 0.92
N MET A 181 10.76 -15.59 2.02
CA MET A 181 10.88 -14.13 2.02
C MET A 181 11.97 -13.66 1.05
N ILE A 182 13.18 -14.24 1.10
CA ILE A 182 14.27 -13.87 0.19
C ILE A 182 13.86 -14.08 -1.28
N VAL A 183 13.21 -15.19 -1.60
CA VAL A 183 12.74 -15.47 -2.97
C VAL A 183 11.64 -14.51 -3.39
N ALA A 184 10.66 -14.25 -2.52
CA ALA A 184 9.53 -13.39 -2.83
C ALA A 184 9.99 -11.94 -3.07
N GLU A 185 10.80 -11.39 -2.15
CA GLU A 185 11.33 -10.03 -2.26
C GLU A 185 12.26 -9.88 -3.47
N GLY A 186 13.18 -10.83 -3.67
CA GLY A 186 14.10 -10.81 -4.81
C GLY A 186 13.39 -10.89 -6.17
N LEU A 187 12.29 -11.65 -6.27
CA LEU A 187 11.48 -11.70 -7.50
C LEU A 187 10.69 -10.41 -7.71
N ALA A 188 10.12 -9.84 -6.65
CA ALA A 188 9.35 -8.61 -6.72
C ALA A 188 10.25 -7.43 -7.11
N GLU A 189 11.43 -7.33 -6.50
CA GLU A 189 12.37 -6.25 -6.78
C GLU A 189 12.97 -6.38 -8.19
N ASN A 190 13.37 -7.58 -8.62
CA ASN A 190 13.84 -7.81 -9.99
C ASN A 190 12.75 -7.49 -11.04
N PHE A 191 11.49 -7.73 -10.72
CA PHE A 191 10.37 -7.35 -11.57
C PHE A 191 10.22 -5.82 -11.63
N ALA A 192 10.28 -5.15 -10.48
CA ALA A 192 10.20 -3.69 -10.38
C ALA A 192 11.34 -3.00 -11.15
N GLU A 193 12.59 -3.51 -10.99
CA GLU A 193 13.75 -3.04 -11.74
C GLU A 193 13.56 -3.14 -13.27
N LYS A 194 13.09 -4.29 -13.75
CA LYS A 194 12.83 -4.49 -15.18
C LYS A 194 11.73 -3.61 -15.74
N MET A 195 10.76 -3.24 -14.91
CA MET A 195 9.63 -2.41 -15.33
C MET A 195 9.93 -0.92 -15.29
N PHE A 196 10.72 -0.46 -14.31
CA PHE A 196 10.86 0.96 -13.98
C PHE A 196 12.31 1.44 -13.80
N GLY A 197 13.31 0.58 -13.96
CA GLY A 197 14.73 0.91 -13.90
C GLY A 197 15.37 0.75 -12.52
N GLN A 198 16.68 0.51 -12.51
CA GLN A 198 17.45 0.23 -11.31
C GLN A 198 17.49 1.43 -10.33
N GLU A 199 17.42 2.65 -10.86
CA GLU A 199 17.43 3.87 -10.06
C GLU A 199 16.18 4.06 -9.20
N ASN A 200 15.12 3.30 -9.46
CA ASN A 200 13.82 3.40 -8.80
C ASN A 200 13.51 2.22 -7.87
N ILE A 201 14.43 1.25 -7.73
CA ILE A 201 14.23 0.12 -6.81
C ILE A 201 14.43 0.50 -5.35
N GLY A 202 13.97 -0.38 -4.46
CA GLY A 202 14.03 -0.18 -3.01
C GLY A 202 15.43 -0.39 -2.42
N PRO A 203 15.64 0.02 -1.17
CA PRO A 203 16.93 -0.06 -0.49
C PRO A 203 17.26 -1.47 0.04
N TRP A 204 16.34 -2.40 -0.05
CA TRP A 204 16.42 -3.76 0.55
C TRP A 204 16.87 -4.84 -0.41
N VAL A 205 17.63 -4.49 -1.44
CA VAL A 205 18.25 -5.43 -2.40
C VAL A 205 19.72 -5.58 -2.13
#